data_bfef0d57d3d4d2f8622fe97b1d980475
#
_entry.id   bfef0d57d3d4d2f8622fe97b1d980475
#
_cell.length_a   1.000
_cell.length_b   1.000
_cell.length_c   1.000
_cell.angle_alpha   90.00
_cell.angle_beta   90.00
_cell.angle_gamma   90.00
#
_symmetry.space_group_name_H-M   'P 1'
#
loop_
_entity.id
_entity.type
_entity.pdbx_description
1 polymer ?
#
loop_
_entity_poly.entity_id
_entity_poly.type
_entity_poly.pdbx_seq_one_letter_code
_entity_poly.pdbx_strand_id
1 'polypeptide(L)'
;MNRAVAPASIAPPAANYSHAIASAGAELLLHTSGVVPTAPDGSVPDGLVAQVETVWTNLIAILEEAGMVVADVVSITTYVVAGEDLGVVMAGRDRVMAGHRPASTLVVVPALARPQWRVEISLVAAR
;
A
#
# COMPACT_ATOMS: atom_id res chain seq x y z
N MET A 1 -8.77 -16.19 8.31
CA MET A 1 -8.35 -15.30 9.41
C MET A 1 -6.92 -14.83 9.17
N ASN A 2 -6.69 -13.55 9.29
CA ASN A 2 -5.37 -12.95 9.13
C ASN A 2 -4.77 -12.67 10.52
N ARG A 3 -3.53 -13.06 10.75
CA ARG A 3 -2.82 -12.77 12.00
C ARG A 3 -1.37 -12.36 11.73
N ALA A 4 -0.88 -11.42 12.52
CA ALA A 4 0.52 -11.04 12.47
C ALA A 4 1.42 -12.17 13.00
N VAL A 5 2.58 -12.34 12.37
CA VAL A 5 3.63 -13.25 12.82
C VAL A 5 4.81 -12.40 13.25
N ALA A 6 5.13 -12.46 14.54
CA ALA A 6 6.12 -11.60 15.18
C ALA A 6 7.03 -12.42 16.08
N PRO A 7 8.08 -13.09 15.54
CA PRO A 7 9.00 -13.86 16.35
C PRO A 7 9.82 -12.95 17.28
N ALA A 8 9.98 -13.38 18.52
CA ALA A 8 10.78 -12.64 19.50
C ALA A 8 12.29 -12.63 19.17
N SER A 9 12.73 -13.51 18.29
CA SER A 9 14.15 -13.68 17.93
C SER A 9 14.65 -12.66 16.88
N ILE A 10 13.79 -11.81 16.36
CA ILE A 10 14.16 -10.75 15.40
C ILE A 10 13.81 -9.38 15.96
N ALA A 11 14.44 -8.34 15.42
CA ALA A 11 14.11 -6.97 15.80
C ALA A 11 12.63 -6.65 15.49
N PRO A 12 11.96 -5.85 16.33
CA PRO A 12 10.60 -5.41 16.03
C PRO A 12 10.56 -4.58 14.75
N PRO A 13 9.39 -4.45 14.09
CA PRO A 13 9.27 -3.59 12.92
C PRO A 13 9.69 -2.14 13.21
N ALA A 14 10.44 -1.55 12.29
CA ALA A 14 10.96 -0.19 12.44
C ALA A 14 9.89 0.91 12.24
N ALA A 15 8.69 0.54 11.80
CA ALA A 15 7.58 1.47 11.53
C ALA A 15 6.23 0.75 11.72
N ASN A 16 5.15 1.34 11.22
CA ASN A 16 3.79 0.83 11.38
C ASN A 16 3.47 -0.28 10.37
N TYR A 17 4.10 -1.42 10.50
CA TYR A 17 3.84 -2.62 9.68
C TYR A 17 4.08 -3.89 10.52
N SER A 18 3.64 -5.03 10.01
CA SER A 18 3.97 -6.34 10.53
C SER A 18 5.09 -6.98 9.71
N HIS A 19 5.97 -7.77 10.35
CA HIS A 19 6.99 -8.52 9.60
C HIS A 19 6.35 -9.52 8.65
N ALA A 20 5.27 -10.14 9.06
CA ALA A 20 4.52 -11.07 8.23
C ALA A 20 3.07 -11.15 8.68
N ILE A 21 2.20 -11.51 7.76
CA ILE A 21 0.81 -11.87 8.02
C ILE A 21 0.59 -13.30 7.53
N ALA A 22 0.06 -14.14 8.39
CA ALA A 22 -0.42 -15.46 8.02
C ALA A 22 -1.93 -15.39 7.80
N SER A 23 -2.39 -15.86 6.64
CA SER A 23 -3.81 -15.95 6.31
C SER A 23 -4.23 -17.43 6.28
N ALA A 24 -5.28 -17.78 6.98
CA ALA A 24 -5.81 -19.13 7.02
C ALA A 24 -7.33 -19.12 6.72
N GLY A 25 -7.77 -20.06 5.89
CA GLY A 25 -9.19 -20.21 5.56
C GLY A 25 -9.77 -19.04 4.78
N ALA A 26 -8.95 -18.30 4.04
CA ALA A 26 -9.45 -17.22 3.21
C ALA A 26 -10.31 -17.76 2.06
N GLU A 27 -11.52 -17.22 1.93
CA GLU A 27 -12.43 -17.55 0.83
C GLU A 27 -12.21 -16.64 -0.39
N LEU A 28 -11.63 -15.46 -0.18
CA LEU A 28 -11.37 -14.47 -1.21
C LEU A 28 -9.97 -13.90 -1.05
N LEU A 29 -9.21 -13.94 -2.15
CA LEU A 29 -7.92 -13.29 -2.28
C LEU A 29 -8.00 -12.22 -3.35
N LEU A 30 -7.53 -11.02 -3.04
CA LEU A 30 -7.43 -9.91 -3.99
C LEU A 30 -5.95 -9.58 -4.20
N HIS A 31 -5.53 -9.55 -5.45
CA HIS A 31 -4.21 -9.09 -5.86
C HIS A 31 -4.39 -7.90 -6.78
N THR A 32 -3.86 -6.73 -6.40
CA THR A 32 -3.89 -5.58 -7.31
C THR A 32 -2.68 -5.56 -8.22
N SER A 33 -2.81 -4.91 -9.35
CA SER A 33 -1.66 -4.39 -10.08
C SER A 33 -0.98 -3.30 -9.28
N GLY A 34 0.18 -2.82 -9.73
CA GLY A 34 0.73 -1.55 -9.26
C GLY A 34 -0.23 -0.42 -9.64
N VAL A 35 -0.80 0.23 -8.63
CA VAL A 35 -1.76 1.32 -8.82
C VAL A 35 -1.01 2.64 -8.85
N VAL A 36 -1.27 3.43 -9.89
CA VAL A 36 -0.58 4.68 -10.21
C VAL A 36 -1.49 5.88 -9.93
N PRO A 37 -0.93 7.09 -9.79
CA PRO A 37 -1.68 8.27 -9.37
C PRO A 37 -2.48 8.91 -10.54
N THR A 38 -3.30 8.11 -11.19
CA THR A 38 -4.17 8.57 -12.28
C THR A 38 -5.60 8.71 -11.75
N ALA A 39 -6.14 9.91 -11.83
CA ALA A 39 -7.51 10.20 -11.46
C ALA A 39 -8.51 9.63 -12.49
N PRO A 40 -9.82 9.53 -12.16
CA PRO A 40 -10.83 8.98 -13.09
C PRO A 40 -10.91 9.67 -14.45
N ASP A 41 -10.58 10.96 -14.51
CA ASP A 41 -10.53 11.73 -15.77
C ASP A 41 -9.24 11.52 -16.57
N GLY A 42 -8.32 10.68 -16.09
CA GLY A 42 -7.04 10.40 -16.71
C GLY A 42 -5.93 11.37 -16.34
N SER A 43 -6.21 12.42 -15.54
CA SER A 43 -5.19 13.38 -15.10
C SER A 43 -4.30 12.78 -13.99
N VAL A 44 -3.07 13.29 -13.91
CA VAL A 44 -2.11 12.96 -12.87
C VAL A 44 -1.85 14.24 -12.07
N PRO A 45 -2.16 14.27 -10.76
CA PRO A 45 -1.94 15.47 -9.98
C PRO A 45 -0.45 15.77 -9.82
N ASP A 46 -0.12 17.06 -9.72
CA ASP A 46 1.22 17.51 -9.40
C ASP A 46 1.50 17.35 -7.91
N GLY A 47 2.73 16.97 -7.59
CA GLY A 47 3.19 16.85 -6.22
C GLY A 47 2.88 15.49 -5.58
N LEU A 48 3.80 15.09 -4.70
CA LEU A 48 3.77 13.77 -4.08
C LEU A 48 2.55 13.55 -3.18
N VAL A 49 2.18 14.56 -2.38
CA VAL A 49 1.03 14.44 -1.46
C VAL A 49 -0.25 14.11 -2.21
N ALA A 50 -0.56 14.86 -3.27
CA ALA A 50 -1.75 14.62 -4.09
C ALA A 50 -1.69 13.29 -4.83
N GLN A 51 -0.50 12.86 -5.28
CA GLN A 51 -0.33 11.56 -5.92
C GLN A 51 -0.55 10.41 -4.94
N VAL A 52 -0.02 10.48 -3.74
CA VAL A 52 -0.24 9.47 -2.69
C VAL A 52 -1.73 9.35 -2.36
N GLU A 53 -2.42 10.47 -2.22
CA GLU A 53 -3.87 10.48 -1.97
C GLU A 53 -4.65 9.83 -3.13
N THR A 54 -4.29 10.13 -4.36
CA THR A 54 -4.94 9.55 -5.55
C THR A 54 -4.73 8.04 -5.63
N VAL A 55 -3.51 7.55 -5.40
CA VAL A 55 -3.22 6.12 -5.37
C VAL A 55 -4.07 5.42 -4.33
N TRP A 56 -4.14 5.94 -3.10
CA TRP A 56 -4.95 5.33 -2.04
C TRP A 56 -6.44 5.41 -2.31
N THR A 57 -6.93 6.50 -2.88
CA THR A 57 -8.33 6.59 -3.34
C THR A 57 -8.65 5.48 -4.33
N ASN A 58 -7.77 5.24 -5.30
CA ASN A 58 -7.94 4.17 -6.28
C ASN A 58 -7.90 2.78 -5.62
N LEU A 59 -6.97 2.54 -4.70
CA LEU A 59 -6.86 1.25 -4.00
C LEU A 59 -8.08 0.97 -3.11
N ILE A 60 -8.59 1.98 -2.42
CA ILE A 60 -9.82 1.86 -1.62
C ILE A 60 -11.01 1.49 -2.52
N ALA A 61 -11.15 2.15 -3.67
CA ALA A 61 -12.21 1.82 -4.61
C ALA A 61 -12.13 0.38 -5.12
N ILE A 62 -10.90 -0.14 -5.35
CA ILE A 62 -10.68 -1.54 -5.74
C ILE A 62 -11.11 -2.49 -4.62
N LEU A 63 -10.73 -2.20 -3.37
CA LEU A 63 -11.14 -3.00 -2.21
C LEU A 63 -12.67 -3.03 -2.07
N GLU A 64 -13.31 -1.87 -2.16
CA GLU A 64 -14.77 -1.74 -2.05
C GLU A 64 -15.50 -2.52 -3.15
N GLU A 65 -15.04 -2.45 -4.40
CA GLU A 65 -15.61 -3.22 -5.52
C GLU A 65 -15.47 -4.73 -5.30
N ALA A 66 -14.41 -5.17 -4.65
CA ALA A 66 -14.22 -6.57 -4.26
C ALA A 66 -15.00 -6.97 -3.00
N GLY A 67 -15.72 -6.05 -2.37
CA GLY A 67 -16.43 -6.29 -1.11
C GLY A 67 -15.48 -6.45 0.08
N MET A 68 -14.30 -5.84 0.01
CA MET A 68 -13.27 -5.89 1.04
C MET A 68 -13.05 -4.52 1.70
N VAL A 69 -12.39 -4.53 2.83
CA VAL A 69 -12.04 -3.34 3.60
C VAL A 69 -10.54 -3.29 3.88
N VAL A 70 -10.06 -2.17 4.37
CA VAL A 70 -8.63 -1.96 4.70
C VAL A 70 -8.12 -3.03 5.68
N ALA A 71 -8.94 -3.49 6.62
CA ALA A 71 -8.56 -4.53 7.58
C ALA A 71 -8.27 -5.90 6.93
N ASP A 72 -8.71 -6.12 5.68
CA ASP A 72 -8.42 -7.33 4.93
C ASP A 72 -7.06 -7.29 4.23
N VAL A 73 -6.41 -6.12 4.17
CA VAL A 73 -5.09 -5.96 3.52
C VAL A 73 -4.03 -6.72 4.31
N VAL A 74 -3.32 -7.62 3.64
CA VAL A 74 -2.27 -8.45 4.26
C VAL A 74 -0.86 -8.06 3.83
N SER A 75 -0.70 -7.45 2.67
CA SER A 75 0.61 -7.04 2.15
C SER A 75 0.49 -5.80 1.27
N ILE A 76 1.44 -4.87 1.45
CA ILE A 76 1.56 -3.65 0.64
C ILE A 76 2.98 -3.59 0.08
N THR A 77 3.12 -3.30 -1.20
CA THR A 77 4.39 -2.98 -1.84
C THR A 77 4.32 -1.59 -2.43
N THR A 78 5.23 -0.72 -2.01
CA THR A 78 5.29 0.68 -2.41
C THR A 78 6.57 0.97 -3.16
N TYR A 79 6.46 1.57 -4.34
CA TYR A 79 7.57 2.04 -5.15
C TYR A 79 7.55 3.57 -5.15
N VAL A 80 8.66 4.18 -4.79
CA VAL A 80 8.81 5.64 -4.73
C VAL A 80 9.99 6.06 -5.58
N VAL A 81 9.83 7.10 -6.39
CA VAL A 81 10.91 7.62 -7.22
C VAL A 81 11.96 8.29 -6.33
N ALA A 82 13.23 8.08 -6.66
CA ALA A 82 14.37 8.66 -5.93
C ALA A 82 14.24 10.19 -5.81
N GLY A 83 14.58 10.71 -4.63
CA GLY A 83 14.51 12.13 -4.31
C GLY A 83 13.20 12.59 -3.68
N GLU A 84 12.17 11.75 -3.66
CA GLU A 84 10.90 12.07 -3.02
C GLU A 84 10.95 11.88 -1.50
N ASP A 85 10.06 12.58 -0.79
CA ASP A 85 9.94 12.50 0.67
C ASP A 85 9.23 11.20 1.10
N LEU A 86 9.99 10.23 1.59
CA LEU A 86 9.45 8.95 2.08
C LEU A 86 8.50 9.14 3.27
N GLY A 87 8.68 10.18 4.08
CA GLY A 87 7.79 10.49 5.20
C GLY A 87 6.37 10.79 4.74
N VAL A 88 6.21 11.49 3.62
CA VAL A 88 4.90 11.77 3.01
C VAL A 88 4.21 10.46 2.59
N VAL A 89 4.96 9.55 1.97
CA VAL A 89 4.44 8.26 1.50
C VAL A 89 4.00 7.39 2.68
N MET A 90 4.83 7.29 3.71
CA MET A 90 4.52 6.51 4.91
C MET A 90 3.34 7.11 5.69
N ALA A 91 3.27 8.43 5.81
CA ALA A 91 2.14 9.10 6.47
C ALA A 91 0.82 8.83 5.74
N GLY A 92 0.82 8.83 4.42
CA GLY A 92 -0.36 8.48 3.62
C GLY A 92 -0.84 7.05 3.86
N ARG A 93 0.08 6.09 3.87
CA ARG A 93 -0.20 4.70 4.22
C ARG A 93 -0.80 4.58 5.63
N ASP A 94 -0.15 5.17 6.61
CA ASP A 94 -0.55 5.06 8.01
C ASP A 94 -1.94 5.66 8.25
N ARG A 95 -2.24 6.77 7.59
CA ARG A 95 -3.57 7.41 7.67
C ARG A 95 -4.67 6.48 7.12
N VAL A 96 -4.45 5.88 5.97
CA VAL A 96 -5.43 4.97 5.35
C VAL A 96 -5.57 3.68 6.15
N MET A 97 -4.46 3.12 6.62
CA MET A 97 -4.47 1.90 7.42
C MET A 97 -5.09 2.07 8.80
N ALA A 98 -5.12 3.28 9.36
CA ALA A 98 -5.83 3.62 10.61
C ALA A 98 -5.52 2.64 11.76
N GLY A 99 -4.26 2.30 11.96
CA GLY A 99 -3.79 1.36 12.99
C GLY A 99 -3.68 -0.10 12.55
N HIS A 100 -4.26 -0.48 11.43
CA HIS A 100 -4.02 -1.79 10.82
C HIS A 100 -2.57 -1.86 10.29
N ARG A 101 -1.88 -2.99 10.55
CA ARG A 101 -0.46 -3.16 10.22
C ARG A 101 -0.22 -4.39 9.35
N PRO A 102 -0.48 -4.30 8.04
CA PRO A 102 -0.13 -5.39 7.12
C PRO A 102 1.38 -5.51 6.97
N ALA A 103 1.84 -6.59 6.35
CA ALA A 103 3.21 -6.67 5.84
C ALA A 103 3.42 -5.55 4.82
N SER A 104 4.60 -4.92 4.84
CA SER A 104 4.86 -3.77 3.97
C SER A 104 6.30 -3.76 3.49
N THR A 105 6.47 -3.50 2.20
CA THR A 105 7.77 -3.30 1.55
C THR A 105 7.75 -1.95 0.85
N LEU A 106 8.79 -1.14 1.07
CA LEU A 106 8.98 0.13 0.40
C LEU A 106 10.32 0.10 -0.35
N VAL A 107 10.29 0.41 -1.63
CA VAL A 107 11.46 0.39 -2.52
C VAL A 107 11.58 1.75 -3.20
N VAL A 108 12.79 2.29 -3.20
CA VAL A 108 13.13 3.50 -3.96
C VAL A 108 13.64 3.06 -5.32
N VAL A 109 13.08 3.65 -6.38
CA VAL A 109 13.41 3.33 -7.77
C VAL A 109 13.85 4.59 -8.53
N PRO A 110 14.67 4.47 -9.57
CA PRO A 110 15.10 5.64 -10.36
C PRO A 110 13.93 6.33 -11.07
N ALA A 111 12.96 5.57 -11.56
CA ALA A 111 11.79 6.06 -12.30
C ALA A 111 10.69 5.01 -12.29
N LEU A 112 9.46 5.43 -12.52
CA LEU A 112 8.32 4.58 -12.84
C LEU A 112 8.07 4.57 -14.35
N ALA A 113 7.06 3.84 -14.80
CA ALA A 113 6.79 3.63 -16.21
C ALA A 113 6.50 4.94 -16.97
N ARG A 114 6.01 5.97 -16.28
CA ARG A 114 5.83 7.31 -16.83
C ARG A 114 6.54 8.34 -15.96
N PRO A 115 7.17 9.37 -16.54
CA PRO A 115 7.99 10.33 -15.79
C PRO A 115 7.20 11.18 -14.78
N GLN A 116 5.92 11.40 -15.00
CA GLN A 116 5.08 12.17 -14.07
C GLN A 116 4.66 11.36 -12.83
N TRP A 117 4.75 10.04 -12.84
CA TRP A 117 4.42 9.19 -11.69
C TRP A 117 5.55 9.19 -10.69
N ARG A 118 5.27 9.57 -9.46
CA ARG A 118 6.24 9.62 -8.36
C ARG A 118 6.09 8.47 -7.37
N VAL A 119 4.95 7.79 -7.38
CA VAL A 119 4.62 6.70 -6.45
C VAL A 119 3.72 5.68 -7.15
N GLU A 120 3.90 4.42 -6.81
CA GLU A 120 3.07 3.31 -7.27
C GLU A 120 2.91 2.31 -6.11
N ILE A 121 1.72 1.80 -5.89
CA ILE A 121 1.44 0.89 -4.79
C ILE A 121 0.62 -0.29 -5.29
N SER A 122 1.04 -1.51 -4.91
CA SER A 122 0.25 -2.73 -5.06
C SER A 122 -0.09 -3.29 -3.68
N LEU A 123 -1.17 -4.03 -3.59
CA LEU A 123 -1.53 -4.72 -2.35
C LEU A 123 -2.14 -6.11 -2.60
N VAL A 124 -2.11 -6.91 -1.55
CA VAL A 124 -2.83 -8.18 -1.46
C VAL A 124 -3.76 -8.07 -0.25
N ALA A 125 -4.98 -8.50 -0.42
CA ALA A 125 -5.97 -8.63 0.65
C ALA A 125 -6.54 -10.04 0.70
N ALA A 126 -6.94 -10.48 1.89
CA ALA A 126 -7.46 -11.82 2.14
C ALA A 126 -8.62 -11.75 3.14
N ARG A 127 -9.74 -12.39 2.81
CA ARG A 127 -10.93 -12.47 3.68
C ARG A 127 -11.58 -13.83 3.59
#